data_97f5b40e0b0e55686680e1a389084a7a
#
_entry.id   97f5b40e0b0e55686680e1a389084a7a
#
_cell.length_a   1.000
_cell.length_b   1.000
_cell.length_c   1.000
_cell.angle_alpha   90.00
_cell.angle_beta   90.00
_cell.angle_gamma   90.00
#
_symmetry.space_group_name_H-M   'P 1'
#
loop_
_entity.id
_entity.type
_entity.pdbx_description
1 polymer ?
#
loop_
_entity_poly.entity_id
_entity_poly.type
_entity_poly.pdbx_seq_one_letter_code
_entity_poly.pdbx_strand_id
1 'polypeptide(L)'
;MKTVFYYHVELKTGERMRISLQKIPGRVLLSLFLFAGASAGLVAYTAYMSRPLSYLSDDPSACVNCHIMAPYYQSWGRSSHSRHATCNACHVPHDNLVELYSFKAKDGLYHAGVFTLKAEPEVIRPRDGSSEVIMNNCIRCHMQLNTEFVKTGMIGFADARRGQGKACWDCHTQVPHTNISNISSSPGAIVPYPESPVPGWLKHAIENP
;
A
#
# COMPACT_ATOMS: atom_id res chain seq x y z
N MET A 1 -54.52 1.75 -4.82
CA MET A 1 -54.08 0.88 -3.71
C MET A 1 -52.65 1.23 -3.37
N LYS A 2 -52.36 1.84 -2.20
CA LYS A 2 -51.02 2.16 -1.77
C LYS A 2 -50.54 1.04 -0.85
N THR A 3 -49.62 0.22 -1.32
CA THR A 3 -49.04 -0.88 -0.53
C THR A 3 -48.07 -0.29 0.47
N VAL A 4 -48.37 -0.42 1.75
CA VAL A 4 -47.53 0.07 2.85
C VAL A 4 -46.64 -1.09 3.29
N PHE A 5 -45.33 -0.97 3.09
CA PHE A 5 -44.37 -1.93 3.64
C PHE A 5 -43.99 -1.51 5.05
N TYR A 6 -44.20 -2.38 6.02
CA TYR A 6 -43.73 -2.20 7.41
C TYR A 6 -42.56 -3.13 7.63
N TYR A 7 -41.42 -2.56 8.08
CA TYR A 7 -40.33 -3.35 8.64
C TYR A 7 -40.43 -3.31 10.18
N HIS A 8 -40.41 -4.46 10.81
CA HIS A 8 -40.37 -4.60 12.26
C HIS A 8 -38.93 -4.82 12.70
N VAL A 9 -38.38 -3.90 13.50
CA VAL A 9 -37.09 -4.10 14.17
C VAL A 9 -37.37 -4.38 15.63
N GLU A 10 -37.01 -5.58 16.10
CA GLU A 10 -37.09 -5.97 17.51
C GLU A 10 -35.87 -5.42 18.24
N LEU A 11 -36.09 -4.52 19.20
CA LEU A 11 -35.08 -4.04 20.11
C LEU A 11 -34.98 -5.00 21.30
N LYS A 12 -33.77 -5.14 21.90
CA LYS A 12 -33.50 -5.98 23.09
C LYS A 12 -34.40 -5.70 24.29
N THR A 13 -35.19 -4.66 24.26
CA THR A 13 -36.14 -4.23 25.32
C THR A 13 -37.56 -4.70 25.07
N GLY A 14 -37.83 -5.52 24.05
CA GLY A 14 -39.19 -5.99 23.74
C GLY A 14 -40.13 -4.97 23.12
N GLU A 15 -39.67 -3.74 22.89
CA GLU A 15 -40.45 -2.71 22.20
C GLU A 15 -40.30 -2.84 20.68
N ARG A 16 -41.44 -2.94 19.98
CA ARG A 16 -41.48 -2.97 18.53
C ARG A 16 -41.53 -1.55 17.98
N MET A 17 -40.40 -1.06 17.50
CA MET A 17 -40.37 0.22 16.80
C MET A 17 -40.89 0.05 15.37
N ARG A 18 -42.05 0.64 15.06
CA ARG A 18 -42.58 0.71 13.69
C ARG A 18 -41.95 1.86 12.96
N ILE A 19 -40.96 1.61 12.13
CA ILE A 19 -40.39 2.61 11.22
C ILE A 19 -41.32 2.71 10.02
N SER A 20 -42.11 3.73 9.92
CA SER A 20 -42.95 4.02 8.76
C SER A 20 -42.18 4.86 7.76
N LEU A 21 -41.72 4.26 6.68
CA LEU A 21 -41.05 4.93 5.55
C LEU A 21 -41.97 5.93 4.81
N GLN A 22 -43.27 5.92 5.10
CA GLN A 22 -44.27 6.79 4.44
C GLN A 22 -44.14 8.27 4.83
N LYS A 23 -43.34 8.64 5.84
CA LYS A 23 -43.19 10.05 6.29
C LYS A 23 -41.98 10.74 5.65
N ILE A 24 -41.18 10.06 4.83
CA ILE A 24 -40.02 10.70 4.18
C ILE A 24 -40.52 11.41 2.91
N PRO A 25 -40.39 12.73 2.83
CA PRO A 25 -40.76 13.49 1.63
C PRO A 25 -39.98 12.95 0.41
N GLY A 26 -40.64 12.80 -0.73
CA GLY A 26 -39.99 12.28 -1.95
C GLY A 26 -38.72 13.03 -2.36
N ARG A 27 -38.66 14.34 -2.04
CA ARG A 27 -37.47 15.17 -2.26
C ARG A 27 -36.27 14.72 -1.40
N VAL A 28 -36.52 14.35 -0.13
CA VAL A 28 -35.48 13.83 0.77
C VAL A 28 -34.98 12.47 0.30
N LEU A 29 -35.90 11.60 -0.11
CA LEU A 29 -35.55 10.28 -0.67
C LEU A 29 -34.70 10.42 -1.93
N LEU A 30 -35.10 11.31 -2.85
CA LEU A 30 -34.31 11.61 -4.06
C LEU A 30 -32.92 12.13 -3.70
N SER A 31 -32.81 13.06 -2.77
CA SER A 31 -31.51 13.61 -2.30
C SER A 31 -30.63 12.51 -1.71
N LEU A 32 -31.21 11.60 -0.91
CA LEU A 32 -30.46 10.45 -0.36
C LEU A 32 -29.94 9.50 -1.45
N PHE A 33 -30.76 9.20 -2.47
CA PHE A 33 -30.34 8.38 -3.60
C PHE A 33 -29.23 9.04 -4.42
N LEU A 34 -29.35 10.35 -4.70
CA LEU A 34 -28.34 11.10 -5.41
C LEU A 34 -27.02 11.14 -4.62
N PHE A 35 -27.10 11.40 -3.33
CA PHE A 35 -25.92 11.40 -2.45
C PHE A 35 -25.26 10.02 -2.38
N ALA A 36 -26.07 8.97 -2.19
CA ALA A 36 -25.55 7.60 -2.14
C ALA A 36 -24.91 7.20 -3.48
N GLY A 37 -25.54 7.55 -4.60
CA GLY A 37 -25.01 7.29 -5.93
C GLY A 37 -23.71 8.03 -6.20
N ALA A 38 -23.64 9.33 -5.85
CA ALA A 38 -22.43 10.12 -5.98
C ALA A 38 -21.29 9.58 -5.09
N SER A 39 -21.60 9.22 -3.84
CA SER A 39 -20.62 8.61 -2.92
C SER A 39 -20.12 7.27 -3.43
N ALA A 40 -20.99 6.39 -3.90
CA ALA A 40 -20.61 5.12 -4.48
C ALA A 40 -19.74 5.29 -5.73
N GLY A 41 -20.10 6.23 -6.61
CA GLY A 41 -19.32 6.58 -7.79
C GLY A 41 -17.91 7.11 -7.42
N LEU A 42 -17.82 7.97 -6.43
CA LEU A 42 -16.55 8.49 -5.94
C LEU A 42 -15.67 7.38 -5.35
N VAL A 43 -16.24 6.48 -4.54
CA VAL A 43 -15.52 5.33 -3.99
C VAL A 43 -15.02 4.41 -5.12
N ALA A 44 -15.88 4.09 -6.09
CA ALA A 44 -15.50 3.25 -7.22
C ALA A 44 -14.39 3.91 -8.07
N TYR A 45 -14.49 5.21 -8.32
CA TYR A 45 -13.46 5.95 -9.03
C TYR A 45 -12.14 6.00 -8.26
N THR A 46 -12.18 6.25 -6.95
CA THR A 46 -10.98 6.23 -6.10
C THR A 46 -10.31 4.86 -6.10
N ALA A 47 -11.10 3.78 -6.01
CA ALA A 47 -10.58 2.42 -6.10
C ALA A 47 -9.95 2.14 -7.47
N TYR A 48 -10.58 2.59 -8.56
CA TYR A 48 -10.01 2.48 -9.90
C TYR A 48 -8.66 3.20 -10.01
N MET A 49 -8.58 4.45 -9.52
CA MET A 49 -7.38 5.26 -9.55
C MET A 49 -6.22 4.71 -8.69
N SER A 50 -6.53 4.17 -7.52
CA SER A 50 -5.52 3.63 -6.59
C SER A 50 -4.94 2.28 -7.01
N ARG A 51 -5.52 1.63 -8.04
CA ARG A 51 -5.07 0.33 -8.59
C ARG A 51 -4.77 -0.72 -7.50
N PRO A 52 -5.68 -0.98 -6.57
CA PRO A 52 -5.37 -1.82 -5.40
C PRO A 52 -4.93 -3.24 -5.78
N LEU A 53 -5.40 -3.77 -6.92
CA LEU A 53 -5.03 -5.10 -7.40
C LEU A 53 -3.58 -5.19 -7.87
N SER A 54 -2.92 -4.09 -8.25
CA SER A 54 -1.52 -4.09 -8.64
C SER A 54 -0.60 -4.53 -7.50
N TYR A 55 -1.00 -4.28 -6.25
CA TYR A 55 -0.24 -4.67 -5.06
C TYR A 55 -0.27 -6.18 -4.76
N LEU A 56 -1.14 -6.93 -5.44
CA LEU A 56 -1.11 -8.40 -5.37
C LEU A 56 0.03 -8.99 -6.20
N SER A 57 0.51 -8.26 -7.21
CA SER A 57 1.66 -8.66 -8.03
C SER A 57 2.99 -8.35 -7.33
N ASP A 58 4.08 -8.89 -7.91
CA ASP A 58 5.44 -8.56 -7.50
C ASP A 58 6.13 -7.57 -8.45
N ASP A 59 5.35 -6.96 -9.35
CA ASP A 59 5.86 -5.96 -10.28
C ASP A 59 6.30 -4.69 -9.53
N PRO A 60 7.56 -4.28 -9.64
CA PRO A 60 8.06 -3.08 -8.99
C PRO A 60 7.32 -1.79 -9.39
N SER A 61 6.68 -1.75 -10.57
CA SER A 61 5.90 -0.60 -11.02
C SER A 61 4.70 -0.30 -10.11
N ALA A 62 4.17 -1.31 -9.41
CA ALA A 62 3.11 -1.10 -8.43
C ALA A 62 3.51 -0.16 -7.28
N CYS A 63 4.78 -0.17 -6.89
CA CYS A 63 5.30 0.67 -5.81
C CYS A 63 5.31 2.16 -6.19
N VAL A 64 5.47 2.49 -7.47
CA VAL A 64 5.49 3.89 -7.96
C VAL A 64 4.12 4.44 -8.32
N ASN A 65 3.04 3.72 -8.03
CA ASN A 65 1.69 4.31 -7.99
C ASN A 65 1.65 5.51 -7.02
N CYS A 66 2.49 5.49 -5.98
CA CYS A 66 2.75 6.64 -5.12
C CYS A 66 4.03 7.34 -5.59
N HIS A 67 3.90 8.56 -6.11
CA HIS A 67 5.01 9.33 -6.68
C HIS A 67 6.19 9.52 -5.71
N ILE A 68 5.94 9.51 -4.41
CA ILE A 68 6.96 9.64 -3.37
C ILE A 68 7.96 8.47 -3.41
N MET A 69 7.60 7.34 -4.02
CA MET A 69 8.47 6.17 -4.19
C MET A 69 9.35 6.25 -5.45
N ALA A 70 9.19 7.27 -6.28
CA ALA A 70 9.95 7.41 -7.53
C ALA A 70 11.48 7.38 -7.33
N PRO A 71 12.07 8.09 -6.34
CA PRO A 71 13.51 8.02 -6.08
C PRO A 71 14.00 6.62 -5.73
N TYR A 72 13.21 5.88 -4.93
CA TYR A 72 13.54 4.52 -4.52
C TYR A 72 13.50 3.54 -5.68
N TYR A 73 12.47 3.65 -6.53
CA TYR A 73 12.35 2.86 -7.76
C TYR A 73 13.55 3.10 -8.69
N GLN A 74 13.89 4.36 -8.95
CA GLN A 74 15.00 4.71 -9.82
C GLN A 74 16.34 4.22 -9.26
N SER A 75 16.56 4.36 -7.97
CA SER A 75 17.77 3.91 -7.29
C SER A 75 17.89 2.37 -7.34
N TRP A 76 16.79 1.65 -7.04
CA TRP A 76 16.74 0.21 -7.19
C TRP A 76 17.04 -0.21 -8.63
N GLY A 77 16.43 0.43 -9.62
CA GLY A 77 16.62 0.11 -11.04
C GLY A 77 18.07 0.23 -11.53
N ARG A 78 18.86 1.06 -10.85
CA ARG A 78 20.31 1.21 -11.10
C ARG A 78 21.20 0.30 -10.25
N SER A 79 20.62 -0.41 -9.30
CA SER A 79 21.36 -1.31 -8.42
C SER A 79 21.63 -2.66 -9.06
N SER A 80 22.59 -3.40 -8.54
CA SER A 80 22.86 -4.80 -8.94
C SER A 80 21.67 -5.73 -8.68
N HIS A 81 20.78 -5.38 -7.73
CA HIS A 81 19.64 -6.19 -7.36
C HIS A 81 18.47 -6.10 -8.35
N SER A 82 18.39 -5.07 -9.18
CA SER A 82 17.26 -4.88 -10.11
C SER A 82 17.05 -6.03 -11.11
N ARG A 83 18.11 -6.79 -11.41
CA ARG A 83 18.05 -7.95 -12.31
C ARG A 83 17.61 -9.25 -11.65
N HIS A 84 17.66 -9.32 -10.32
CA HIS A 84 17.49 -10.56 -9.57
C HIS A 84 16.42 -10.49 -8.48
N ALA A 85 16.06 -9.30 -8.04
CA ALA A 85 15.15 -9.09 -6.92
C ALA A 85 14.23 -7.90 -7.19
N THR A 86 12.93 -8.12 -7.07
CA THR A 86 11.91 -7.07 -7.07
C THR A 86 11.85 -6.37 -5.71
N CYS A 87 11.06 -5.30 -5.59
CA CYS A 87 10.83 -4.64 -4.31
C CYS A 87 10.30 -5.64 -3.26
N ASN A 88 9.35 -6.49 -3.64
CA ASN A 88 8.76 -7.48 -2.77
C ASN A 88 9.75 -8.58 -2.34
N ALA A 89 10.75 -8.89 -3.16
CA ALA A 89 11.78 -9.87 -2.77
C ALA A 89 12.52 -9.49 -1.49
N CYS A 90 12.58 -8.18 -1.17
CA CYS A 90 13.21 -7.65 0.03
C CYS A 90 12.17 -7.22 1.09
N HIS A 91 11.03 -6.62 0.67
CA HIS A 91 10.12 -5.90 1.56
C HIS A 91 8.95 -6.70 2.10
N VAL A 92 8.73 -7.96 1.65
CA VAL A 92 7.67 -8.82 2.19
C VAL A 92 8.24 -10.15 2.67
N PRO A 93 7.63 -10.81 3.69
CA PRO A 93 8.06 -12.13 4.15
C PRO A 93 7.76 -13.20 3.09
N HIS A 94 8.58 -14.26 3.05
CA HIS A 94 8.47 -15.34 2.08
C HIS A 94 8.30 -16.72 2.72
N ASP A 95 8.00 -16.78 4.01
CA ASP A 95 7.90 -18.03 4.76
C ASP A 95 6.66 -18.83 4.35
N ASN A 96 5.52 -18.16 4.21
CA ASN A 96 4.28 -18.77 3.74
C ASN A 96 3.34 -17.73 3.10
N LEU A 97 2.36 -18.20 2.31
CA LEU A 97 1.43 -17.34 1.57
C LEU A 97 0.52 -16.50 2.49
N VAL A 98 0.12 -17.04 3.63
CA VAL A 98 -0.76 -16.33 4.57
C VAL A 98 -0.02 -15.14 5.17
N GLU A 99 1.22 -15.35 5.58
CA GLU A 99 2.06 -14.29 6.12
C GLU A 99 2.38 -13.23 5.06
N LEU A 100 2.74 -13.65 3.86
CA LEU A 100 3.00 -12.77 2.72
C LEU A 100 1.82 -11.83 2.48
N TYR A 101 0.62 -12.36 2.28
CA TYR A 101 -0.54 -11.53 1.94
C TYR A 101 -1.08 -10.74 3.13
N SER A 102 -1.00 -11.26 4.34
CA SER A 102 -1.38 -10.51 5.54
C SER A 102 -0.42 -9.34 5.79
N PHE A 103 0.88 -9.54 5.55
CA PHE A 103 1.86 -8.46 5.62
C PHE A 103 1.63 -7.42 4.53
N LYS A 104 1.44 -7.83 3.26
CA LYS A 104 1.09 -6.93 2.15
C LYS A 104 -0.16 -6.10 2.46
N ALA A 105 -1.21 -6.72 3.00
CA ALA A 105 -2.44 -6.03 3.37
C ALA A 105 -2.22 -5.01 4.49
N LYS A 106 -1.57 -5.43 5.58
CA LYS A 106 -1.30 -4.56 6.73
C LYS A 106 -0.40 -3.38 6.37
N ASP A 107 0.69 -3.65 5.67
CA ASP A 107 1.68 -2.64 5.30
C ASP A 107 1.14 -1.71 4.21
N GLY A 108 0.45 -2.27 3.21
CA GLY A 108 -0.21 -1.51 2.16
C GLY A 108 -1.31 -0.57 2.69
N LEU A 109 -2.16 -1.03 3.61
CA LEU A 109 -3.16 -0.17 4.26
C LEU A 109 -2.52 0.94 5.08
N TYR A 110 -1.43 0.65 5.79
CA TYR A 110 -0.68 1.67 6.52
C TYR A 110 -0.12 2.74 5.56
N HIS A 111 0.55 2.32 4.48
CA HIS A 111 1.12 3.25 3.50
C HIS A 111 0.03 4.06 2.79
N ALA A 112 -1.09 3.43 2.43
CA ALA A 112 -2.24 4.12 1.84
C ALA A 112 -2.81 5.17 2.82
N GLY A 113 -2.92 4.85 4.11
CA GLY A 113 -3.35 5.78 5.15
C GLY A 113 -2.41 6.97 5.30
N VAL A 114 -1.10 6.72 5.45
CA VAL A 114 -0.08 7.77 5.56
C VAL A 114 -0.11 8.69 4.34
N PHE A 115 -0.14 8.13 3.13
CA PHE A 115 -0.19 8.88 1.89
C PHE A 115 -1.48 9.73 1.77
N THR A 116 -2.63 9.14 2.08
CA THR A 116 -3.93 9.83 2.00
C THR A 116 -4.02 10.99 2.98
N LEU A 117 -3.47 10.82 4.18
CA LEU A 117 -3.45 11.85 5.23
C LEU A 117 -2.29 12.83 5.07
N LYS A 118 -1.40 12.63 4.09
CA LYS A 118 -0.16 13.40 3.90
C LYS A 118 0.67 13.48 5.18
N ALA A 119 0.77 12.34 5.86
CA ALA A 119 1.48 12.18 7.12
C ALA A 119 2.85 11.51 6.94
N GLU A 120 3.37 11.48 5.71
CA GLU A 120 4.68 10.94 5.41
C GLU A 120 5.77 11.78 6.09
N PRO A 121 6.76 11.13 6.72
CA PRO A 121 7.88 11.84 7.31
C PRO A 121 8.81 12.41 6.22
N GLU A 122 9.52 13.48 6.53
CA GLU A 122 10.52 14.06 5.62
C GLU A 122 11.62 13.06 5.23
N VAL A 123 11.97 12.17 6.15
CA VAL A 123 12.92 11.08 5.92
C VAL A 123 12.18 9.76 6.01
N ILE A 124 11.97 9.13 4.86
CA ILE A 124 11.25 7.87 4.76
C ILE A 124 12.19 6.72 5.12
N ARG A 125 11.82 5.96 6.14
CA ARG A 125 12.53 4.75 6.59
C ARG A 125 11.56 3.60 6.80
N PRO A 126 11.99 2.35 6.62
CA PRO A 126 11.16 1.21 6.96
C PRO A 126 10.88 1.19 8.46
N ARG A 127 9.68 0.76 8.84
CA ARG A 127 9.32 0.51 10.24
C ARG A 127 10.09 -0.70 10.78
N ASP A 128 10.16 -0.83 12.10
CA ASP A 128 10.91 -1.93 12.74
C ASP A 128 10.51 -3.32 12.21
N GLY A 129 9.21 -3.63 12.12
CA GLY A 129 8.76 -4.91 11.59
C GLY A 129 9.11 -5.11 10.11
N SER A 130 9.09 -4.05 9.30
CA SER A 130 9.53 -4.11 7.90
C SER A 130 11.05 -4.25 7.79
N SER A 131 11.80 -3.62 8.71
CA SER A 131 13.27 -3.74 8.78
C SER A 131 13.69 -5.18 9.12
N GLU A 132 12.97 -5.84 10.02
CA GLU A 132 13.21 -7.26 10.36
C GLU A 132 12.97 -8.15 9.13
N VAL A 133 11.88 -7.94 8.40
CA VAL A 133 11.60 -8.68 7.16
C VAL A 133 12.71 -8.46 6.12
N ILE A 134 13.15 -7.22 5.93
CA ILE A 134 14.25 -6.91 4.99
C ILE A 134 15.52 -7.65 5.39
N MET A 135 15.86 -7.63 6.68
CA MET A 135 17.04 -8.31 7.20
C MET A 135 16.99 -9.82 6.95
N ASN A 136 15.85 -10.44 7.24
CA ASN A 136 15.63 -11.88 7.02
C ASN A 136 15.74 -12.24 5.53
N ASN A 137 15.25 -11.40 4.64
CA ASN A 137 15.35 -11.60 3.19
C ASN A 137 16.80 -11.40 2.67
N CYS A 138 17.56 -10.47 3.24
CA CYS A 138 19.01 -10.36 2.95
C CYS A 138 19.72 -11.69 3.30
N ILE A 139 19.50 -12.18 4.52
CA ILE A 139 20.08 -13.42 5.00
C ILE A 139 19.63 -14.61 4.13
N ARG A 140 18.35 -14.69 3.80
CA ARG A 140 17.78 -15.77 2.96
C ARG A 140 18.53 -15.93 1.63
N CYS A 141 18.82 -14.82 0.96
CA CYS A 141 19.52 -14.85 -0.33
C CYS A 141 21.04 -14.96 -0.19
N HIS A 142 21.62 -14.40 0.87
CA HIS A 142 23.04 -14.30 1.10
C HIS A 142 23.58 -15.23 2.21
N MET A 143 22.82 -16.25 2.61
CA MET A 143 23.15 -17.17 3.70
C MET A 143 24.56 -17.78 3.52
N GLN A 144 24.88 -18.23 2.32
CA GLN A 144 26.16 -18.88 2.06
C GLN A 144 27.38 -17.97 2.25
N LEU A 145 27.17 -16.64 2.02
CA LEU A 145 28.25 -15.65 2.15
C LEU A 145 28.44 -15.17 3.57
N ASN A 146 27.37 -15.27 4.40
CA ASN A 146 27.32 -14.63 5.73
C ASN A 146 27.12 -15.64 6.86
N THR A 147 27.30 -16.94 6.61
CA THR A 147 27.01 -18.00 7.58
C THR A 147 27.72 -17.78 8.92
N GLU A 148 28.99 -17.44 8.90
CA GLU A 148 29.78 -17.23 10.15
C GLU A 148 29.29 -16.00 10.91
N PHE A 149 29.05 -14.88 10.24
CA PHE A 149 28.59 -13.65 10.90
C PHE A 149 27.16 -13.80 11.48
N VAL A 150 26.29 -14.51 10.76
CA VAL A 150 24.92 -14.80 11.25
C VAL A 150 24.97 -15.76 12.45
N LYS A 151 25.75 -16.84 12.36
CA LYS A 151 25.90 -17.83 13.46
C LYS A 151 26.48 -17.22 14.74
N THR A 152 27.41 -16.28 14.62
CA THR A 152 28.01 -15.61 15.79
C THR A 152 27.10 -14.55 16.39
N GLY A 153 25.92 -14.29 15.82
CA GLY A 153 25.02 -13.24 16.29
C GLY A 153 25.48 -11.82 16.01
N MET A 154 26.59 -11.64 15.28
CA MET A 154 27.11 -10.30 14.94
C MET A 154 26.19 -9.58 13.95
N ILE A 155 25.41 -10.32 13.16
CA ILE A 155 24.46 -9.79 12.19
C ILE A 155 23.07 -10.30 12.54
N GLY A 156 22.20 -9.40 13.00
CA GLY A 156 20.83 -9.69 13.33
C GLY A 156 20.07 -8.39 13.63
N PHE A 157 18.82 -8.29 13.21
CA PHE A 157 18.05 -7.05 13.39
C PHE A 157 17.82 -6.72 14.87
N ALA A 158 17.47 -7.73 15.67
CA ALA A 158 17.23 -7.56 17.10
C ALA A 158 18.48 -7.08 17.85
N ASP A 159 19.66 -7.60 17.50
CA ASP A 159 20.92 -7.21 18.11
C ASP A 159 21.38 -5.85 17.63
N ALA A 160 21.23 -5.53 16.35
CA ALA A 160 21.50 -4.22 15.79
C ALA A 160 20.68 -3.13 16.48
N ARG A 161 19.38 -3.39 16.74
CA ARG A 161 18.51 -2.47 17.49
C ARG A 161 18.98 -2.21 18.91
N ARG A 162 19.59 -3.20 19.57
CA ARG A 162 20.14 -3.07 20.93
C ARG A 162 21.54 -2.46 20.94
N GLY A 163 22.10 -2.15 19.78
CA GLY A 163 23.50 -1.68 19.67
C GLY A 163 24.54 -2.77 19.92
N GLN A 164 24.14 -4.04 19.93
CA GLN A 164 25.02 -5.18 20.21
C GLN A 164 25.47 -5.91 18.94
N GLY A 165 24.89 -5.58 17.78
CA GLY A 165 25.18 -6.17 16.48
C GLY A 165 25.13 -5.15 15.36
N LYS A 166 25.11 -5.66 14.13
CA LYS A 166 24.99 -4.84 12.90
C LYS A 166 23.86 -5.35 12.04
N ALA A 167 23.17 -4.42 11.38
CA ALA A 167 22.32 -4.73 10.26
C ALA A 167 23.15 -4.76 8.95
N CYS A 168 22.68 -5.48 7.95
CA CYS A 168 23.38 -5.57 6.67
C CYS A 168 23.65 -4.18 6.06
N TRP A 169 22.70 -3.29 6.16
CA TRP A 169 22.78 -1.91 5.64
C TRP A 169 23.69 -0.99 6.46
N ASP A 170 24.13 -1.36 7.65
CA ASP A 170 25.12 -0.56 8.41
C ASP A 170 26.50 -0.60 7.74
N CYS A 171 26.78 -1.66 6.99
CA CYS A 171 28.00 -1.80 6.19
C CYS A 171 27.72 -1.61 4.69
N HIS A 172 26.58 -2.13 4.21
CA HIS A 172 26.16 -2.03 2.80
C HIS A 172 25.24 -0.82 2.59
N THR A 173 25.69 0.37 2.91
CA THR A 173 24.90 1.61 2.96
C THR A 173 24.25 2.03 1.63
N GLN A 174 24.74 1.49 0.49
CA GLN A 174 24.25 1.84 -0.83
C GLN A 174 23.34 0.79 -1.46
N VAL A 175 22.97 -0.27 -0.73
CA VAL A 175 22.18 -1.37 -1.27
C VAL A 175 20.78 -1.40 -0.65
N PRO A 176 19.75 -1.51 -1.48
CA PRO A 176 19.67 -1.27 -2.93
C PRO A 176 19.42 0.21 -3.28
N HIS A 177 19.08 1.06 -2.30
CA HIS A 177 18.53 2.41 -2.53
C HIS A 177 19.53 3.54 -2.34
N THR A 178 20.81 3.26 -2.08
CA THR A 178 21.79 4.30 -1.76
C THR A 178 21.34 5.22 -0.59
N ASN A 179 21.78 6.45 -0.52
CA ASN A 179 21.39 7.44 0.50
C ASN A 179 20.12 8.21 0.11
N ILE A 180 19.13 7.52 -0.47
CA ILE A 180 17.83 8.10 -0.80
C ILE A 180 16.98 8.19 0.47
N SER A 181 16.42 9.35 0.75
CA SER A 181 15.61 9.58 1.95
C SER A 181 14.22 10.15 1.66
N ASN A 182 14.06 10.84 0.53
CA ASN A 182 12.81 11.48 0.13
C ASN A 182 12.83 11.86 -1.35
N ILE A 183 11.73 12.46 -1.84
CA ILE A 183 11.61 12.89 -3.23
C ILE A 183 12.64 13.95 -3.62
N SER A 184 13.07 14.80 -2.68
CA SER A 184 14.06 15.84 -2.92
C SER A 184 15.46 15.28 -3.19
N SER A 185 15.74 14.04 -2.75
CA SER A 185 17.02 13.36 -3.01
C SER A 185 17.22 13.05 -4.50
N SER A 186 16.14 12.94 -5.26
CA SER A 186 16.19 12.63 -6.69
C SER A 186 14.99 13.26 -7.41
N PRO A 187 14.94 14.60 -7.53
CA PRO A 187 13.76 15.30 -8.07
C PRO A 187 13.50 14.99 -9.54
N GLY A 188 14.51 14.53 -10.28
CA GLY A 188 14.39 14.10 -11.68
C GLY A 188 14.27 12.59 -11.85
N ALA A 189 13.77 11.85 -10.85
CA ALA A 189 13.63 10.40 -10.94
C ALA A 189 12.71 9.99 -12.08
N ILE A 190 13.22 9.13 -12.96
CA ILE A 190 12.47 8.56 -14.09
C ILE A 190 11.87 7.24 -13.64
N VAL A 191 10.55 7.15 -13.76
CA VAL A 191 9.77 5.97 -13.39
C VAL A 191 8.76 5.67 -14.50
N PRO A 192 8.22 4.44 -14.57
CA PRO A 192 7.11 4.16 -15.46
C PRO A 192 5.95 5.12 -15.20
N TYR A 193 5.45 5.76 -16.25
CA TYR A 193 4.25 6.58 -16.10
C TYR A 193 3.07 5.67 -15.77
N PRO A 194 2.26 6.02 -14.76
CA PRO A 194 0.99 5.35 -14.56
C PRO A 194 0.12 5.55 -15.81
N GLU A 195 -0.69 4.58 -16.17
CA GLU A 195 -1.69 4.78 -17.21
C GLU A 195 -2.56 5.98 -16.88
N SER A 196 -3.02 6.66 -17.92
CA SER A 196 -3.90 7.82 -17.75
C SER A 196 -5.06 7.52 -16.82
N PRO A 197 -5.34 8.40 -15.84
CA PRO A 197 -6.50 8.26 -14.97
C PRO A 197 -7.84 8.39 -15.71
N VAL A 198 -7.82 8.93 -16.93
CA VAL A 198 -9.01 9.06 -17.75
C VAL A 198 -9.29 7.72 -18.40
N PRO A 199 -10.45 7.08 -18.15
CA PRO A 199 -10.82 5.84 -18.80
C PRO A 199 -10.83 5.97 -20.34
N GLY A 200 -10.40 4.93 -21.05
CA GLY A 200 -10.27 4.96 -22.51
C GLY A 200 -11.54 5.39 -23.22
N TRP A 201 -12.72 4.92 -22.75
CA TRP A 201 -14.01 5.32 -23.31
C TRP A 201 -14.29 6.82 -23.17
N LEU A 202 -13.86 7.45 -22.08
CA LEU A 202 -14.02 8.89 -21.87
C LEU A 202 -13.05 9.69 -22.73
N LYS A 203 -11.82 9.22 -22.93
CA LYS A 203 -10.88 9.82 -23.89
C LYS A 203 -11.47 9.83 -25.29
N HIS A 204 -11.99 8.68 -25.74
CA HIS A 204 -12.63 8.59 -27.06
C HIS A 204 -13.83 9.53 -27.21
N ALA A 205 -14.63 9.70 -26.15
CA ALA A 205 -15.77 10.62 -26.17
C ALA A 205 -15.35 12.11 -26.22
N ILE A 206 -14.18 12.44 -25.66
CA ILE A 206 -13.64 13.82 -25.68
C ILE A 206 -12.92 14.12 -26.99
N GLU A 207 -12.17 13.17 -27.53
CA GLU A 207 -11.37 13.33 -28.74
C GLU A 207 -12.19 13.22 -30.04
N ASN A 208 -13.33 12.54 -29.98
CA ASN A 208 -14.26 12.34 -31.11
C ASN A 208 -15.69 12.70 -30.66
N PRO A 209 -16.01 14.00 -30.47
CA PRO A 209 -17.32 14.46 -30.02
C PRO A 209 -18.41 14.27 -31.09
#